data_b56d9aab395c1c7d03e9ce1fb94e23d2
#
_entry.id   b56d9aab395c1c7d03e9ce1fb94e23d2
#
_cell.length_a   1.000
_cell.length_b   1.000
_cell.length_c   1.000
_cell.angle_alpha   90.00
_cell.angle_beta   90.00
_cell.angle_gamma   90.00
#
_symmetry.space_group_name_H-M   'P 1'
#
loop_
_entity.id
_entity.type
_entity.pdbx_description
1 polymer ?
#
loop_
_entity_poly.entity_id
_entity_poly.type
_entity_poly.pdbx_seq_one_letter_code
_entity_poly.pdbx_strand_id
1 'polypeptide(L)'
;MSLDNHLKILNEIIIIIKDEANQSKIEFDILENIYNLGHNLNKIESNLNNIQTIVSLARTIMDYYSVYHLLFIEGDDIEKSIRQNLYLCDGYNSFLKTVEIFNEIDSDKSLADSIHISLKSISNIENSIHENWEKYCTLKHIKKYSWKFNSNTRYTNYSWKELYEKSIESKITSKLISEYFSMYIHGLAIQSIKKENKYFLNATLSVVENTLFLLNINLMKIHYT
;
A
#
# COMPACT_ATOMS: atom_id res chain seq x y z
N MET A 1 6.31 20.74 8.66
CA MET A 1 4.88 20.94 8.32
C MET A 1 4.13 19.94 9.17
N SER A 2 2.99 20.26 9.75
CA SER A 2 2.27 19.33 10.62
C SER A 2 1.53 18.25 9.82
N LEU A 3 1.18 17.14 10.48
CA LEU A 3 0.38 16.07 9.91
C LEU A 3 -0.92 16.59 9.27
N ASP A 4 -1.63 17.48 9.95
CA ASP A 4 -2.86 18.12 9.45
C ASP A 4 -2.65 18.86 8.12
N ASN A 5 -1.55 19.60 7.98
CA ASN A 5 -1.25 20.30 6.73
C ASN A 5 -0.96 19.35 5.56
N HIS A 6 -0.24 18.25 5.81
CA HIS A 6 0.00 17.24 4.79
C HIS A 6 -1.28 16.56 4.33
N LEU A 7 -2.20 16.29 5.28
CA LEU A 7 -3.51 15.71 4.96
C LEU A 7 -4.41 16.66 4.18
N LYS A 8 -4.36 17.96 4.46
CA LYS A 8 -5.10 18.97 3.66
C LYS A 8 -4.63 18.98 2.21
N ILE A 9 -3.32 19.02 1.98
CA ILE A 9 -2.75 18.97 0.63
C ILE A 9 -3.16 17.67 -0.07
N LEU A 10 -3.03 16.54 0.61
CA LEU A 10 -3.41 15.24 0.05
C LEU A 10 -4.90 15.21 -0.34
N ASN A 11 -5.78 15.75 0.50
CA ASN A 11 -7.21 15.81 0.20
C ASN A 11 -7.52 16.69 -1.02
N GLU A 12 -6.85 17.83 -1.16
CA GLU A 12 -7.01 18.69 -2.33
C GLU A 12 -6.59 17.98 -3.61
N ILE A 13 -5.49 17.25 -3.58
CA ILE A 13 -5.02 16.45 -4.72
C ILE A 13 -6.02 15.32 -5.03
N ILE A 14 -6.51 14.60 -4.03
CA ILE A 14 -7.51 13.53 -4.21
C ILE A 14 -8.79 14.06 -4.89
N ILE A 15 -9.24 15.26 -4.52
CA ILE A 15 -10.41 15.87 -5.15
C ILE A 15 -10.16 16.13 -6.64
N ILE A 16 -8.99 16.68 -6.99
CA ILE A 16 -8.62 16.94 -8.38
C ILE A 16 -8.55 15.63 -9.18
N ILE A 17 -7.85 14.64 -8.63
CA ILE A 17 -7.69 13.33 -9.23
C ILE A 17 -9.08 12.69 -9.47
N LYS A 18 -10.02 12.80 -8.55
CA LYS A 18 -11.36 12.25 -8.66
C LYS A 18 -12.13 12.76 -9.87
N ASP A 19 -11.86 13.98 -10.29
CA ASP A 19 -12.55 14.63 -11.42
C ASP A 19 -11.89 14.32 -12.78
N GLU A 20 -10.73 13.65 -12.80
CA GLU A 20 -10.03 13.26 -14.02
C GLU A 20 -10.67 11.99 -14.64
N ALA A 21 -11.17 12.12 -15.89
CA ALA A 21 -11.95 11.06 -16.57
C ALA A 21 -11.16 9.75 -16.86
N ASN A 22 -9.83 9.75 -16.75
CA ASN A 22 -8.95 8.63 -17.09
C ASN A 22 -8.27 7.98 -15.87
N GLN A 23 -8.76 8.25 -14.67
CA GLN A 23 -8.05 7.84 -13.48
C GLN A 23 -8.12 6.33 -13.20
N SER A 24 -7.00 5.79 -12.74
CA SER A 24 -6.93 4.45 -12.16
C SER A 24 -7.69 4.41 -10.84
N LYS A 25 -8.78 3.63 -10.82
CA LYS A 25 -9.53 3.38 -9.58
C LYS A 25 -8.61 2.90 -8.44
N ILE A 26 -7.55 2.13 -8.76
CA ILE A 26 -6.57 1.64 -7.79
C ILE A 26 -5.85 2.81 -7.12
N GLU A 27 -5.44 3.80 -7.91
CA GLU A 27 -4.74 4.97 -7.41
C GLU A 27 -5.61 5.73 -6.41
N PHE A 28 -6.84 6.03 -6.80
CA PHE A 28 -7.80 6.70 -5.95
C PHE A 28 -8.04 5.93 -4.63
N ASP A 29 -8.31 4.63 -4.71
CA ASP A 29 -8.58 3.79 -3.54
C ASP A 29 -7.39 3.75 -2.57
N ILE A 30 -6.15 3.70 -3.06
CA ILE A 30 -4.93 3.75 -2.23
C ILE A 30 -4.80 5.11 -1.53
N LEU A 31 -4.96 6.21 -2.27
CA LEU A 31 -4.82 7.56 -1.73
C LEU A 31 -5.91 7.88 -0.72
N GLU A 32 -7.15 7.49 -0.97
CA GLU A 32 -8.26 7.64 -0.03
C GLU A 32 -8.02 6.85 1.26
N ASN A 33 -7.48 5.64 1.17
CA ASN A 33 -7.09 4.86 2.35
C ASN A 33 -5.98 5.54 3.16
N ILE A 34 -4.94 6.06 2.51
CA ILE A 34 -3.86 6.81 3.20
C ILE A 34 -4.44 8.03 3.90
N TYR A 35 -5.31 8.79 3.23
CA TYR A 35 -5.95 9.97 3.80
C TYR A 35 -6.79 9.62 5.04
N ASN A 36 -7.66 8.62 4.94
CA ASN A 36 -8.54 8.20 6.03
C ASN A 36 -7.74 7.69 7.25
N LEU A 37 -6.69 6.90 7.01
CA LEU A 37 -5.79 6.42 8.08
C LEU A 37 -5.03 7.58 8.73
N GLY A 38 -4.52 8.52 7.94
CA GLY A 38 -3.84 9.72 8.42
C GLY A 38 -4.77 10.60 9.26
N HIS A 39 -6.01 10.78 8.82
CA HIS A 39 -7.03 11.54 9.57
C HIS A 39 -7.36 10.88 10.92
N ASN A 40 -7.49 9.55 10.95
CA ASN A 40 -7.69 8.81 12.19
C ASN A 40 -6.47 8.91 13.12
N LEU A 41 -5.26 8.84 12.57
CA LEU A 41 -4.02 9.04 13.32
C LEU A 41 -3.97 10.43 13.94
N ASN A 42 -4.26 11.48 13.18
CA ASN A 42 -4.27 12.87 13.63
C ASN A 42 -5.21 13.11 14.81
N LYS A 43 -6.36 12.41 14.87
CA LYS A 43 -7.31 12.49 15.99
C LYS A 43 -6.79 11.90 17.30
N ILE A 44 -5.89 10.93 17.24
CA ILE A 44 -5.41 10.19 18.42
C ILE A 44 -3.94 10.42 18.74
N GLU A 45 -3.21 11.19 17.94
CA GLU A 45 -1.76 11.37 18.03
C GLU A 45 -1.26 11.89 19.37
N SER A 46 -2.09 12.66 20.09
CA SER A 46 -1.73 13.23 21.40
C SER A 46 -1.96 12.26 22.57
N ASN A 47 -2.59 11.11 22.33
CA ASN A 47 -2.99 10.18 23.39
C ASN A 47 -2.03 9.00 23.53
N LEU A 48 -1.09 9.09 24.45
CA LEU A 48 -0.09 8.03 24.74
C LEU A 48 -0.68 6.68 25.12
N ASN A 49 -1.93 6.61 25.58
CA ASN A 49 -2.59 5.34 25.86
C ASN A 49 -2.94 4.56 24.59
N ASN A 50 -2.94 5.22 23.46
CA ASN A 50 -3.26 4.64 22.15
C ASN A 50 -2.01 4.31 21.31
N ILE A 51 -0.82 4.23 21.91
CA ILE A 51 0.44 4.07 21.18
C ILE A 51 0.43 2.86 20.23
N GLN A 52 -0.16 1.76 20.64
CA GLN A 52 -0.27 0.57 19.79
C GLN A 52 -1.13 0.84 18.55
N THR A 53 -2.26 1.54 18.72
CA THR A 53 -3.12 1.95 17.61
C THR A 53 -2.41 2.94 16.70
N ILE A 54 -1.70 3.91 17.28
CA ILE A 54 -0.90 4.90 16.53
C ILE A 54 0.15 4.21 15.66
N VAL A 55 0.90 3.27 16.23
CA VAL A 55 1.94 2.52 15.49
C VAL A 55 1.31 1.64 14.41
N SER A 56 0.16 1.01 14.67
CA SER A 56 -0.54 0.20 13.68
C SER A 56 -1.04 1.04 12.50
N LEU A 57 -1.63 2.21 12.77
CA LEU A 57 -2.06 3.14 11.71
C LEU A 57 -0.86 3.66 10.92
N ALA A 58 0.20 4.09 11.61
CA ALA A 58 1.42 4.55 10.98
C ALA A 58 2.00 3.46 10.05
N ARG A 59 2.09 2.22 10.52
CA ARG A 59 2.56 1.10 9.71
C ARG A 59 1.70 0.90 8.47
N THR A 60 0.39 0.91 8.61
CA THR A 60 -0.53 0.71 7.48
C THR A 60 -0.41 1.84 6.45
N ILE A 61 -0.24 3.09 6.89
CA ILE A 61 0.04 4.23 5.99
C ILE A 61 1.32 3.97 5.19
N MET A 62 2.38 3.48 5.85
CA MET A 62 3.64 3.16 5.20
C MET A 62 3.51 2.02 4.18
N ASP A 63 2.73 0.99 4.53
CA ASP A 63 2.44 -0.12 3.62
C ASP A 63 1.74 0.39 2.35
N TYR A 64 0.68 1.19 2.48
CA TYR A 64 -0.03 1.80 1.34
C TYR A 64 0.85 2.73 0.52
N TYR A 65 1.67 3.55 1.16
CA TYR A 65 2.61 4.42 0.43
C TYR A 65 3.64 3.61 -0.36
N SER A 66 4.18 2.54 0.21
CA SER A 66 5.14 1.68 -0.48
C SER A 66 4.49 0.92 -1.66
N VAL A 67 3.22 0.52 -1.51
CA VAL A 67 2.41 0.01 -2.62
C VAL A 67 2.24 1.07 -3.70
N TYR A 68 1.81 2.26 -3.32
CA TYR A 68 1.64 3.39 -4.25
C TYR A 68 2.93 3.67 -5.04
N HIS A 69 4.05 3.79 -4.32
CA HIS A 69 5.36 4.05 -4.93
C HIS A 69 5.72 2.99 -5.97
N LEU A 70 5.53 1.71 -5.65
CA LEU A 70 5.86 0.62 -6.56
C LEU A 70 4.94 0.56 -7.79
N LEU A 71 3.66 0.88 -7.63
CA LEU A 71 2.67 0.78 -8.70
C LEU A 71 2.65 2.00 -9.63
N PHE A 72 2.99 3.21 -9.13
CA PHE A 72 2.78 4.46 -9.87
C PHE A 72 4.06 5.28 -10.09
N ILE A 73 5.11 5.05 -9.30
CA ILE A 73 6.35 5.85 -9.38
C ILE A 73 7.51 5.02 -9.93
N GLU A 74 7.72 3.82 -9.41
CA GLU A 74 8.88 2.99 -9.72
C GLU A 74 8.75 2.28 -11.06
N GLY A 75 9.77 2.40 -11.92
CA GLY A 75 9.85 1.71 -13.21
C GLY A 75 9.26 2.51 -14.37
N ASP A 76 9.29 1.90 -15.56
CA ASP A 76 8.66 2.47 -16.76
C ASP A 76 7.15 2.19 -16.80
N ASP A 77 6.45 2.78 -17.78
CA ASP A 77 4.99 2.71 -17.85
C ASP A 77 4.45 1.28 -18.09
N ILE A 78 5.22 0.44 -18.79
CA ILE A 78 4.83 -0.95 -19.03
C ILE A 78 4.96 -1.73 -17.70
N GLU A 79 6.03 -1.52 -16.98
CA GLU A 79 6.28 -2.15 -15.69
C GLU A 79 5.23 -1.75 -14.65
N LYS A 80 4.89 -0.47 -14.58
CA LYS A 80 3.80 0.05 -13.73
C LYS A 80 2.46 -0.59 -14.10
N SER A 81 2.12 -0.64 -15.38
CA SER A 81 0.87 -1.26 -15.86
C SER A 81 0.79 -2.75 -15.48
N ILE A 82 1.87 -3.50 -15.64
CA ILE A 82 1.93 -4.92 -15.24
C ILE A 82 1.73 -5.05 -13.72
N ARG A 83 2.42 -4.24 -12.92
CA ARG A 83 2.29 -4.28 -11.45
C ARG A 83 0.87 -3.94 -10.98
N GLN A 84 0.23 -2.94 -11.56
CA GLN A 84 -1.15 -2.56 -11.25
C GLN A 84 -2.11 -3.72 -11.54
N ASN A 85 -1.97 -4.36 -12.70
CA ASN A 85 -2.79 -5.51 -13.08
C ASN A 85 -2.57 -6.69 -12.14
N LEU A 86 -1.32 -7.02 -11.79
CA LEU A 86 -1.00 -8.08 -10.83
C LEU A 86 -1.53 -7.77 -9.41
N TYR A 87 -1.50 -6.52 -9.01
CA TYR A 87 -2.07 -6.08 -7.73
C TYR A 87 -3.58 -6.29 -7.68
N LEU A 88 -4.29 -5.98 -8.77
CA LEU A 88 -5.72 -6.28 -8.89
C LEU A 88 -6.01 -7.78 -8.84
N CYS A 89 -5.25 -8.60 -9.57
CA CYS A 89 -5.40 -10.05 -9.52
C CYS A 89 -5.21 -10.60 -8.10
N ASP A 90 -4.21 -10.11 -7.37
CA ASP A 90 -3.95 -10.51 -5.99
C ASP A 90 -5.12 -10.12 -5.07
N GLY A 91 -5.68 -8.92 -5.26
CA GLY A 91 -6.88 -8.47 -4.57
C GLY A 91 -8.10 -9.35 -4.84
N TYR A 92 -8.41 -9.64 -6.10
CA TYR A 92 -9.52 -10.53 -6.47
C TYR A 92 -9.33 -11.95 -5.93
N ASN A 93 -8.12 -12.50 -6.02
CA ASN A 93 -7.81 -13.83 -5.47
C ASN A 93 -7.97 -13.86 -3.93
N SER A 94 -7.58 -12.80 -3.25
CA SER A 94 -7.76 -12.66 -1.81
C SER A 94 -9.25 -12.55 -1.43
N PHE A 95 -10.02 -11.81 -2.23
CA PHE A 95 -11.48 -11.73 -2.07
C PHE A 95 -12.13 -13.11 -2.25
N LEU A 96 -11.79 -13.86 -3.30
CA LEU A 96 -12.35 -15.19 -3.54
C LEU A 96 -12.08 -16.15 -2.38
N LYS A 97 -10.86 -16.17 -1.83
CA LYS A 97 -10.54 -16.96 -0.63
C LYS A 97 -11.39 -16.57 0.58
N THR A 98 -11.63 -15.27 0.74
CA THR A 98 -12.49 -14.77 1.83
C THR A 98 -13.92 -15.24 1.65
N VAL A 99 -14.44 -15.19 0.43
CA VAL A 99 -15.79 -15.68 0.09
C VAL A 99 -15.91 -17.19 0.33
N GLU A 100 -14.89 -17.98 -0.02
CA GLU A 100 -14.86 -19.42 0.28
C GLU A 100 -15.01 -19.69 1.78
N ILE A 101 -14.29 -18.95 2.63
CA ILE A 101 -14.41 -19.05 4.09
C ILE A 101 -15.82 -18.67 4.57
N PHE A 102 -16.41 -17.59 4.03
CA PHE A 102 -17.76 -17.18 4.40
C PHE A 102 -18.82 -18.21 3.96
N ASN A 103 -18.66 -18.83 2.79
CA ASN A 103 -19.57 -19.88 2.32
C ASN A 103 -19.50 -21.15 3.19
N GLU A 104 -18.38 -21.43 3.85
CA GLU A 104 -18.26 -22.51 4.85
C GLU A 104 -19.03 -22.19 6.14
N ILE A 105 -19.14 -20.89 6.49
CA ILE A 105 -19.80 -20.41 7.70
C ILE A 105 -21.30 -20.20 7.47
N ASP A 106 -21.68 -19.65 6.31
CA ASP A 106 -23.05 -19.31 5.94
C ASP A 106 -23.31 -19.67 4.47
N SER A 107 -24.28 -20.54 4.22
CA SER A 107 -24.60 -21.06 2.89
C SER A 107 -25.37 -20.08 1.99
N ASP A 108 -25.23 -18.77 2.20
CA ASP A 108 -25.91 -17.75 1.41
C ASP A 108 -25.35 -17.69 -0.03
N LYS A 109 -26.21 -17.95 -1.00
CA LYS A 109 -25.89 -17.93 -2.43
C LYS A 109 -25.72 -16.52 -3.01
N SER A 110 -25.89 -15.47 -2.24
CA SER A 110 -25.86 -14.06 -2.70
C SER A 110 -24.48 -13.64 -3.27
N LEU A 111 -23.41 -14.38 -2.95
CA LEU A 111 -22.05 -14.09 -3.41
C LEU A 111 -21.69 -14.71 -4.77
N ALA A 112 -22.55 -15.55 -5.35
CA ALA A 112 -22.25 -16.27 -6.60
C ALA A 112 -21.95 -15.31 -7.78
N ASP A 113 -22.73 -14.23 -7.91
CA ASP A 113 -22.53 -13.23 -8.96
C ASP A 113 -21.19 -12.47 -8.77
N SER A 114 -20.85 -12.14 -7.53
CA SER A 114 -19.58 -11.47 -7.20
C SER A 114 -18.37 -12.37 -7.50
N ILE A 115 -18.49 -13.67 -7.24
CA ILE A 115 -17.47 -14.68 -7.60
C ILE A 115 -17.28 -14.72 -9.12
N HIS A 116 -18.36 -14.80 -9.88
CA HIS A 116 -18.31 -14.85 -11.34
C HIS A 116 -17.66 -13.61 -11.94
N ILE A 117 -18.01 -12.42 -11.46
CA ILE A 117 -17.42 -11.15 -11.88
C ILE A 117 -15.91 -11.14 -11.57
N SER A 118 -15.51 -11.58 -10.38
CA SER A 118 -14.11 -11.63 -9.97
C SER A 118 -13.28 -12.59 -10.82
N LEU A 119 -13.80 -13.79 -11.12
CA LEU A 119 -13.13 -14.77 -11.98
C LEU A 119 -12.97 -14.25 -13.42
N LYS A 120 -14.00 -13.61 -13.98
CA LYS A 120 -13.93 -12.97 -15.29
C LYS A 120 -12.89 -11.84 -15.32
N SER A 121 -12.84 -11.04 -14.27
CA SER A 121 -11.87 -9.94 -14.14
C SER A 121 -10.45 -10.47 -14.09
N ILE A 122 -10.17 -11.52 -13.30
CA ILE A 122 -8.86 -12.17 -13.24
C ILE A 122 -8.44 -12.65 -14.63
N SER A 123 -9.31 -13.38 -15.33
CA SER A 123 -8.99 -13.91 -16.67
C SER A 123 -8.67 -12.81 -17.67
N ASN A 124 -9.42 -11.71 -17.67
CA ASN A 124 -9.17 -10.57 -18.56
C ASN A 124 -7.83 -9.91 -18.25
N ILE A 125 -7.49 -9.74 -16.97
CA ILE A 125 -6.23 -9.13 -16.54
C ILE A 125 -5.06 -10.05 -16.89
N GLU A 126 -5.17 -11.36 -16.65
CA GLU A 126 -4.12 -12.33 -17.01
C GLU A 126 -3.82 -12.31 -18.51
N ASN A 127 -4.83 -12.23 -19.36
CA ASN A 127 -4.66 -12.10 -20.80
C ASN A 127 -3.92 -10.81 -21.17
N SER A 128 -4.31 -9.67 -20.58
CA SER A 128 -3.64 -8.38 -20.82
C SER A 128 -2.18 -8.38 -20.37
N ILE A 129 -1.88 -9.03 -19.24
CA ILE A 129 -0.50 -9.17 -18.75
C ILE A 129 0.32 -10.00 -19.73
N HIS A 130 -0.24 -11.08 -20.29
CA HIS A 130 0.48 -11.99 -21.15
C HIS A 130 1.01 -11.31 -22.41
N GLU A 131 0.23 -10.43 -23.02
CA GLU A 131 0.62 -9.65 -24.19
C GLU A 131 1.83 -8.72 -23.91
N ASN A 132 1.85 -8.07 -22.75
CA ASN A 132 2.95 -7.17 -22.35
C ASN A 132 4.16 -7.94 -21.81
N TRP A 133 3.94 -9.12 -21.24
CA TRP A 133 4.93 -9.93 -20.58
C TRP A 133 5.95 -10.56 -21.53
N GLU A 134 5.53 -10.95 -22.74
CA GLU A 134 6.44 -11.44 -23.77
C GLU A 134 7.46 -10.38 -24.19
N LYS A 135 7.03 -9.11 -24.18
CA LYS A 135 7.88 -7.96 -24.50
C LYS A 135 8.93 -7.68 -23.42
N TYR A 136 8.61 -7.95 -22.17
CA TYR A 136 9.47 -7.68 -21.01
C TYR A 136 10.39 -8.83 -20.64
N CYS A 137 10.12 -10.05 -21.07
CA CYS A 137 10.64 -11.19 -20.37
C CYS A 137 10.90 -12.44 -21.09
N THR A 138 11.89 -12.70 -21.00
CA THR A 138 12.64 -13.73 -20.27
C THR A 138 12.01 -14.33 -18.96
N LEU A 139 10.87 -13.89 -18.56
CA LEU A 139 10.14 -14.34 -17.37
C LEU A 139 9.24 -15.57 -17.63
N LYS A 140 9.44 -16.29 -18.72
CA LYS A 140 8.72 -17.53 -19.09
C LYS A 140 8.65 -18.61 -17.99
N HIS A 141 9.33 -18.42 -16.86
CA HIS A 141 9.40 -19.43 -15.79
C HIS A 141 8.77 -19.02 -14.46
N ILE A 142 8.17 -17.83 -14.36
CA ILE A 142 7.50 -17.44 -13.12
C ILE A 142 6.10 -18.03 -13.10
N LYS A 143 5.95 -19.13 -12.38
CA LYS A 143 4.67 -19.81 -12.14
C LYS A 143 3.72 -19.02 -11.20
N LYS A 144 4.21 -18.02 -10.52
CA LYS A 144 3.43 -17.14 -9.65
C LYS A 144 3.81 -15.69 -9.92
N TYR A 145 2.96 -15.00 -10.61
CA TYR A 145 3.05 -13.56 -10.76
C TYR A 145 2.83 -12.90 -9.40
N SER A 146 3.66 -11.93 -9.08
CA SER A 146 3.49 -11.10 -7.90
C SER A 146 3.68 -9.65 -8.30
N TRP A 147 2.79 -8.77 -7.86
CA TRP A 147 2.93 -7.34 -8.11
C TRP A 147 4.22 -6.74 -7.52
N LYS A 148 4.84 -7.43 -6.56
CA LYS A 148 6.14 -7.07 -5.97
C LYS A 148 7.35 -7.55 -6.77
N PHE A 149 7.20 -7.92 -8.05
CA PHE A 149 8.33 -8.39 -8.82
C PHE A 149 9.43 -7.33 -8.94
N ASN A 150 10.70 -7.78 -8.91
CA ASN A 150 11.88 -6.95 -9.10
C ASN A 150 12.41 -7.18 -10.51
N SER A 151 12.28 -6.18 -11.38
CA SER A 151 12.74 -6.24 -12.77
C SER A 151 14.27 -6.37 -12.91
N ASN A 152 15.01 -5.96 -11.89
CA ASN A 152 16.47 -6.05 -11.88
C ASN A 152 17.00 -7.44 -11.52
N THR A 153 16.13 -8.33 -10.99
CA THR A 153 16.49 -9.68 -10.59
C THR A 153 15.45 -10.66 -11.12
N ARG A 154 15.87 -11.59 -11.97
CA ARG A 154 15.01 -12.51 -12.74
C ARG A 154 14.01 -13.32 -11.92
N TYR A 155 14.13 -13.45 -10.61
CA TYR A 155 13.38 -14.44 -9.82
C TYR A 155 12.97 -13.99 -8.42
N THR A 156 13.21 -12.77 -8.06
CA THR A 156 12.92 -12.30 -6.69
C THR A 156 11.85 -11.23 -6.67
N ASN A 157 10.96 -11.35 -5.71
CA ASN A 157 10.04 -10.29 -5.36
C ASN A 157 10.69 -9.40 -4.31
N TYR A 158 10.34 -8.12 -4.32
CA TYR A 158 10.69 -7.24 -3.22
C TYR A 158 10.10 -7.76 -1.90
N SER A 159 10.92 -7.84 -0.87
CA SER A 159 10.44 -7.95 0.50
C SER A 159 9.83 -6.60 0.94
N TRP A 160 9.02 -6.62 1.99
CA TRP A 160 8.48 -5.37 2.55
C TRP A 160 9.59 -4.39 2.97
N LYS A 161 10.69 -4.88 3.52
CA LYS A 161 11.84 -4.06 3.87
C LYS A 161 12.43 -3.34 2.66
N GLU A 162 12.63 -4.06 1.56
CA GLU A 162 13.15 -3.47 0.31
C GLU A 162 12.15 -2.47 -0.29
N LEU A 163 10.83 -2.69 -0.17
CA LEU A 163 9.82 -1.72 -0.58
C LEU A 163 9.92 -0.43 0.22
N TYR A 164 10.09 -0.51 1.55
CA TYR A 164 10.30 0.68 2.37
C TYR A 164 11.61 1.40 2.05
N GLU A 165 12.70 0.65 1.82
CA GLU A 165 13.99 1.23 1.44
C GLU A 165 13.90 2.02 0.14
N LYS A 166 13.12 1.52 -0.83
CA LYS A 166 12.89 2.20 -2.11
C LYS A 166 11.98 3.42 -1.98
N SER A 167 10.85 3.27 -1.31
CA SER A 167 9.83 4.33 -1.27
C SER A 167 10.23 5.51 -0.38
N ILE A 168 11.00 5.28 0.70
CA ILE A 168 11.33 6.29 1.71
C ILE A 168 12.77 6.78 1.55
N GLU A 169 13.58 6.07 0.75
CA GLU A 169 15.00 6.37 0.52
C GLU A 169 15.85 6.48 1.80
N SER A 170 15.39 5.86 2.90
CA SER A 170 16.06 5.86 4.20
C SER A 170 16.15 4.46 4.79
N LYS A 171 17.36 3.92 4.84
CA LYS A 171 17.64 2.62 5.47
C LYS A 171 17.30 2.58 6.96
N ILE A 172 17.49 3.69 7.67
CA ILE A 172 17.17 3.78 9.10
C ILE A 172 15.68 3.73 9.31
N THR A 173 14.92 4.50 8.53
CA THR A 173 13.47 4.55 8.60
C THR A 173 12.86 3.21 8.19
N SER A 174 13.34 2.57 7.12
CA SER A 174 12.85 1.27 6.68
C SER A 174 13.13 0.18 7.73
N LYS A 175 14.26 0.23 8.43
CA LYS A 175 14.55 -0.66 9.55
C LYS A 175 13.62 -0.42 10.72
N LEU A 176 13.35 0.83 11.09
CA LEU A 176 12.38 1.18 12.13
C LEU A 176 11.00 0.58 11.83
N ILE A 177 10.53 0.73 10.59
CA ILE A 177 9.22 0.22 10.19
C ILE A 177 9.19 -1.32 10.20
N SER A 178 10.18 -1.95 9.57
CA SER A 178 10.19 -3.41 9.40
C SER A 178 10.40 -4.17 10.72
N GLU A 179 11.23 -3.65 11.62
CA GLU A 179 11.59 -4.33 12.85
C GLU A 179 10.73 -3.84 14.02
N TYR A 180 10.71 -2.53 14.27
CA TYR A 180 10.13 -1.98 15.47
C TYR A 180 8.60 -1.88 15.40
N PHE A 181 8.03 -1.38 14.31
CA PHE A 181 6.58 -1.32 14.16
C PHE A 181 5.97 -2.74 14.13
N SER A 182 6.67 -3.71 13.54
CA SER A 182 6.23 -5.11 13.55
C SER A 182 6.12 -5.67 14.98
N MET A 183 7.03 -5.32 15.88
CA MET A 183 6.95 -5.77 17.28
C MET A 183 5.67 -5.28 17.97
N TYR A 184 5.24 -4.05 17.71
CA TYR A 184 3.98 -3.53 18.26
C TYR A 184 2.75 -4.22 17.71
N ILE A 185 2.71 -4.45 16.39
CA ILE A 185 1.56 -5.09 15.72
C ILE A 185 1.39 -6.53 16.22
N HIS A 186 2.48 -7.26 16.43
CA HIS A 186 2.44 -8.64 16.89
C HIS A 186 2.32 -8.78 18.43
N GLY A 187 2.08 -7.68 19.15
CA GLY A 187 1.96 -7.71 20.61
C GLY A 187 3.24 -8.06 21.36
N LEU A 188 4.38 -8.06 20.65
CA LEU A 188 5.71 -8.33 21.21
C LEU A 188 6.33 -7.08 21.84
N ALA A 189 5.61 -5.96 21.80
CA ALA A 189 6.08 -4.71 22.36
C ALA A 189 6.19 -4.83 23.87
N ILE A 190 7.36 -4.55 24.34
CA ILE A 190 7.71 -4.55 25.76
C ILE A 190 6.87 -3.49 26.46
N GLN A 191 5.83 -3.91 27.17
CA GLN A 191 4.96 -3.03 27.97
C GLN A 191 5.72 -2.28 29.09
N SER A 192 7.00 -2.60 29.30
CA SER A 192 7.82 -2.11 30.41
C SER A 192 8.50 -0.75 30.16
N ILE A 193 8.44 -0.18 28.95
CA ILE A 193 9.17 1.06 28.64
C ILE A 193 8.24 2.27 28.67
N LYS A 194 7.63 2.54 29.80
CA LYS A 194 6.72 3.69 29.99
C LYS A 194 7.38 5.06 29.81
N LYS A 195 8.69 5.20 30.01
CA LYS A 195 9.39 6.50 29.89
C LYS A 195 9.80 6.86 28.48
N GLU A 196 9.98 5.90 27.60
CA GLU A 196 10.43 6.11 26.21
C GLU A 196 9.28 6.35 25.23
N ASN A 197 8.03 6.13 25.66
CA ASN A 197 6.85 6.19 24.79
C ASN A 197 6.71 7.54 24.06
N LYS A 198 7.05 8.66 24.69
CA LYS A 198 6.95 9.99 24.07
C LYS A 198 7.94 10.20 22.92
N TYR A 199 9.19 9.79 23.11
CA TYR A 199 10.22 9.89 22.04
C TYR A 199 9.86 8.97 20.88
N PHE A 200 9.40 7.78 21.18
CA PHE A 200 8.98 6.82 20.18
C PHE A 200 7.74 7.29 19.42
N LEU A 201 6.75 7.85 20.10
CA LEU A 201 5.59 8.46 19.48
C LEU A 201 6.00 9.58 18.52
N ASN A 202 6.85 10.50 18.96
CA ASN A 202 7.34 11.59 18.12
C ASN A 202 8.09 11.07 16.90
N ALA A 203 8.93 10.05 17.05
CA ALA A 203 9.63 9.40 15.92
C ALA A 203 8.64 8.76 14.95
N THR A 204 7.61 8.08 15.45
CA THR A 204 6.56 7.47 14.63
C THR A 204 5.80 8.52 13.82
N LEU A 205 5.38 9.62 14.46
CA LEU A 205 4.68 10.71 13.79
C LEU A 205 5.56 11.40 12.75
N SER A 206 6.83 11.65 13.06
CA SER A 206 7.79 12.21 12.11
C SER A 206 7.98 11.33 10.87
N VAL A 207 7.96 10.02 11.02
CA VAL A 207 8.03 9.08 9.89
C VAL A 207 6.79 9.22 9.01
N VAL A 208 5.60 9.30 9.60
CA VAL A 208 4.36 9.49 8.85
C VAL A 208 4.32 10.84 8.14
N GLU A 209 4.67 11.92 8.83
CA GLU A 209 4.75 13.27 8.25
C GLU A 209 5.70 13.30 7.04
N ASN A 210 6.89 12.70 7.17
CA ASN A 210 7.85 12.63 6.06
C ASN A 210 7.30 11.80 4.90
N THR A 211 6.58 10.72 5.17
CA THR A 211 5.96 9.89 4.14
C THR A 211 4.88 10.64 3.38
N LEU A 212 3.99 11.34 4.08
CA LEU A 212 2.96 12.17 3.45
C LEU A 212 3.57 13.33 2.66
N PHE A 213 4.68 13.89 3.13
CA PHE A 213 5.43 14.90 2.38
C PHE A 213 5.96 14.34 1.06
N LEU A 214 6.60 13.16 1.08
CA LEU A 214 7.10 12.50 -0.13
C LEU A 214 5.96 12.13 -1.08
N LEU A 215 4.85 11.61 -0.55
CA LEU A 215 3.65 11.31 -1.33
C LEU A 215 3.13 12.56 -2.04
N ASN A 216 2.93 13.65 -1.32
CA ASN A 216 2.43 14.90 -1.88
C ASN A 216 3.35 15.46 -2.99
N ILE A 217 4.67 15.41 -2.79
CA ILE A 217 5.63 15.82 -3.84
C ILE A 217 5.50 14.94 -5.09
N ASN A 218 5.37 13.63 -4.91
CA ASN A 218 5.27 12.71 -6.04
C ASN A 218 3.94 12.90 -6.79
N LEU A 219 2.84 13.07 -6.09
CA LEU A 219 1.55 13.39 -6.67
C LEU A 219 1.58 14.69 -7.46
N MET A 220 2.19 15.74 -6.91
CA MET A 220 2.35 17.01 -7.62
C MET A 220 3.14 16.85 -8.92
N LYS A 221 4.18 16.02 -8.92
CA LYS A 221 4.96 15.74 -10.14
C LYS A 221 4.16 14.97 -11.19
N ILE A 222 3.27 14.06 -10.80
CA ILE A 222 2.49 13.23 -11.70
C ILE A 222 1.33 14.00 -12.32
N HIS A 223 0.61 14.78 -11.51
CA HIS A 223 -0.66 15.39 -11.91
C HIS A 223 -0.57 16.87 -12.28
N TYR A 224 0.55 17.56 -12.04
CA TYR A 224 0.71 19.00 -12.35
C TYR A 224 1.86 19.30 -13.33
N THR A 225 2.48 18.29 -13.93
CA THR A 225 3.45 18.42 -15.05
C THR A 225 2.81 18.02 -16.34
#